data_af22c54fff19506799dcc23feb050b23
#
_entry.id   af22c54fff19506799dcc23feb050b23
#
_cell.length_a   1.000
_cell.length_b   1.000
_cell.length_c   1.000
_cell.angle_alpha   90.00
_cell.angle_beta   90.00
_cell.angle_gamma   90.00
#
_symmetry.space_group_name_H-M   'P 1'
#
loop_
_entity.id
_entity.type
_entity.pdbx_description
1 polymer ?
#
loop_
_entity_poly.entity_id
_entity_poly.type
_entity_poly.pdbx_seq_one_letter_code
_entity_poly.pdbx_strand_id
1 'polypeptide(L)' 'DDVKAFFRQYYVPNNASLVIAGDFDEKQAIKWVEKYFGGIPRGKDIVRPNPAEAKLNGEIRKSYEDSVPLPRLYMVWHT' A
#
# COMPACT_ATOMS: atom_id res chain seq x y z
N ASP A 1 6.15 16.38 -2.67
CA ASP A 1 6.73 15.25 -1.95
C ASP A 1 5.79 14.04 -2.09
N ASP A 2 6.17 13.13 -3.01
CA ASP A 2 5.36 11.97 -3.45
C ASP A 2 5.09 10.99 -2.30
N VAL A 3 6.04 10.84 -1.38
CA VAL A 3 5.89 9.96 -0.21
C VAL A 3 4.77 10.46 0.71
N LYS A 4 4.74 11.74 1.01
CA LYS A 4 3.67 12.32 1.85
C LYS A 4 2.31 12.26 1.16
N ALA A 5 2.26 12.49 -0.15
CA ALA A 5 1.03 12.38 -0.93
C ALA A 5 0.49 10.96 -0.90
N PHE A 6 1.35 9.94 -1.06
CA PHE A 6 0.99 8.54 -0.96
C PHE A 6 0.38 8.18 0.40
N PHE A 7 1.02 8.58 1.49
CA PHE A 7 0.50 8.32 2.83
C PHE A 7 -0.85 9.00 3.09
N ARG A 8 -1.01 10.26 2.67
CA ARG A 8 -2.29 10.97 2.80
C ARG A 8 -3.43 10.33 2.01
N GLN A 9 -3.11 9.70 0.90
CA GLN A 9 -4.09 9.06 0.05
C GLN A 9 -4.50 7.68 0.56
N TYR A 10 -3.56 6.85 0.98
CA TYR A 10 -3.79 5.43 1.25
C TYR A 10 -3.86 5.06 2.73
N TYR A 11 -3.25 5.84 3.61
CA TYR A 11 -3.26 5.60 5.06
C TYR A 11 -4.41 6.34 5.73
N VAL A 12 -5.61 5.90 5.46
CA VAL A 12 -6.85 6.48 5.94
C VAL A 12 -7.77 5.41 6.52
N PRO A 13 -8.66 5.73 7.48
CA PRO A 13 -9.51 4.74 8.16
C PRO A 13 -10.37 3.91 7.21
N ASN A 14 -10.87 4.50 6.14
CA ASN A 14 -11.68 3.81 5.14
C ASN A 14 -10.88 2.89 4.19
N ASN A 15 -9.58 2.80 4.37
CA ASN A 15 -8.67 1.85 3.69
C ASN A 15 -7.91 0.97 4.67
N ALA A 16 -8.37 0.85 5.91
CA ALA A 16 -7.75 0.07 6.95
C ALA A 16 -8.73 -0.91 7.58
N SER A 17 -8.22 -2.03 8.01
CA SER A 17 -8.95 -3.02 8.83
C SER A 17 -8.19 -3.24 10.12
N LEU A 18 -8.90 -3.22 11.24
CA LEU A 18 -8.35 -3.50 12.55
C LEU A 18 -8.85 -4.86 13.02
N VAL A 19 -7.93 -5.73 13.39
CA VAL A 19 -8.23 -7.03 13.99
C VAL A 19 -7.58 -7.12 15.35
N ILE A 20 -8.35 -7.48 16.37
CA ILE A 20 -7.88 -7.71 17.73
C ILE A 20 -8.18 -9.16 18.09
N ALA A 21 -7.16 -9.92 18.44
CA ALA A 21 -7.30 -11.32 18.84
C ALA A 21 -6.60 -11.56 20.17
N GLY A 22 -7.20 -12.36 21.01
CA GLY A 22 -6.67 -12.71 22.33
C GLY A 22 -7.77 -12.82 23.39
N ASP A 23 -7.36 -12.86 24.64
CA ASP A 23 -8.25 -12.87 25.80
C ASP A 23 -8.46 -11.43 26.29
N PHE A 24 -9.62 -10.85 25.99
CA PHE A 24 -9.96 -9.47 26.37
C PHE A 24 -11.47 -9.27 26.49
N ASP A 25 -11.87 -8.23 27.18
CA ASP A 25 -13.27 -7.80 27.25
C ASP A 25 -13.67 -7.04 25.97
N GLU A 26 -14.61 -7.59 25.21
CA GLU A 26 -15.05 -7.01 23.94
C GLU A 26 -15.63 -5.59 24.10
N LYS A 27 -16.43 -5.37 25.12
CA LYS A 27 -17.05 -4.06 25.36
C LYS A 27 -16.02 -2.99 25.68
N GLN A 28 -15.01 -3.37 26.44
CA GLN A 28 -13.89 -2.48 26.76
C GLN A 28 -13.01 -2.21 25.55
N ALA A 29 -12.75 -3.22 24.73
CA ALA A 29 -11.99 -3.08 23.49
C ALA A 29 -12.68 -2.11 22.51
N ILE A 30 -14.00 -2.25 22.32
CA ILE A 30 -14.79 -1.33 21.46
C ILE A 30 -14.69 0.10 21.98
N LYS A 31 -14.81 0.34 23.28
CA LYS A 31 -14.67 1.68 23.85
C LYS A 31 -13.28 2.28 23.59
N TRP A 32 -12.25 1.47 23.67
CA TRP A 32 -10.89 1.92 23.38
C TRP A 32 -10.69 2.21 21.90
N VAL A 33 -11.23 1.39 21.02
CA VAL A 33 -11.18 1.64 19.58
C VAL A 33 -11.88 2.94 19.23
N GLU A 34 -13.08 3.18 19.76
CA GLU A 34 -13.79 4.44 19.59
C GLU A 34 -13.02 5.63 20.14
N LYS A 35 -12.42 5.49 21.32
CA LYS A 35 -11.64 6.54 21.97
C LYS A 35 -10.40 6.94 21.16
N TYR A 36 -9.66 5.97 20.66
CA TYR A 36 -8.37 6.23 20.01
C TYR A 36 -8.46 6.41 18.50
N PHE A 37 -9.43 5.80 17.84
CA PHE A 37 -9.59 5.84 16.39
C PHE A 37 -10.84 6.57 15.91
N GLY A 38 -11.87 6.71 16.75
CA GLY A 38 -13.15 7.31 16.36
C GLY A 38 -13.06 8.78 15.94
N GLY A 39 -12.05 9.51 16.41
CA GLY A 39 -11.81 10.91 16.03
C GLY A 39 -11.08 11.10 14.71
N ILE A 40 -10.58 10.03 14.09
CA ILE A 40 -9.84 10.13 12.83
C ILE A 40 -10.84 10.30 11.68
N PRO A 41 -10.76 11.39 10.89
CA PRO A 41 -11.71 11.63 9.81
C PRO A 41 -11.55 10.64 8.67
N ARG A 42 -12.66 10.33 8.00
CA ARG A 42 -12.65 9.53 6.77
C ARG A 42 -11.82 10.23 5.70
N GLY A 43 -10.95 9.49 5.04
CA GLY A 43 -10.21 9.98 3.87
C GLY A 43 -11.06 9.94 2.59
N LYS A 44 -10.46 10.40 1.49
CA LYS A 44 -11.06 10.29 0.16
C LYS A 44 -11.24 8.82 -0.22
N ASP A 45 -12.24 8.54 -1.03
CA ASP A 45 -12.42 7.19 -1.57
C ASP A 45 -11.24 6.82 -2.48
N ILE A 46 -10.76 5.59 -2.30
CA ILE A 46 -9.59 5.11 -3.03
C ILE A 46 -10.04 4.50 -4.34
N VAL A 47 -9.64 5.15 -5.42
CA VAL A 47 -9.79 4.59 -6.76
C VAL A 47 -8.63 3.62 -6.99
N ARG A 48 -8.93 2.34 -7.08
CA ARG A 48 -7.93 1.33 -7.42
C ARG A 48 -7.68 1.38 -8.92
N PRO A 49 -6.43 1.56 -9.35
CA PRO A 49 -6.12 1.51 -10.77
C PRO A 49 -6.44 0.11 -11.30
N ASN A 50 -7.06 0.07 -12.46
CA ASN A 50 -7.19 -1.16 -13.22
C ASN A 50 -6.02 -1.19 -14.21
N PRO A 51 -4.91 -1.88 -13.89
CA PRO A 51 -3.74 -1.89 -14.73
C PRO A 51 -4.07 -2.54 -16.07
N ALA A 52 -3.80 -1.83 -17.15
CA ALA A 52 -3.85 -2.43 -18.47
C ALA A 52 -2.76 -3.50 -18.58
N GLU A 53 -3.08 -4.57 -19.28
CA GLU A 53 -2.10 -5.61 -19.59
C GLU A 53 -0.94 -5.01 -20.38
N ALA A 54 0.26 -5.22 -19.88
CA ALA A 54 1.45 -4.74 -20.57
C ALA A 54 1.70 -5.57 -21.82
N LYS A 55 1.70 -4.92 -22.99
CA LYS A 55 1.99 -5.57 -24.28
C LYS A 55 3.30 -5.06 -24.84
N LEU A 56 4.16 -5.99 -25.19
CA LEU A 56 5.39 -5.71 -25.90
C LEU A 56 5.22 -6.06 -27.36
N ASN A 57 5.49 -5.09 -28.24
CA ASN A 57 5.48 -5.32 -29.71
C ASN A 57 6.85 -5.82 -30.24
N GLY A 58 7.76 -6.09 -29.34
CA GLY A 58 9.10 -6.57 -29.63
C GLY A 58 10.04 -6.43 -28.43
N GLU A 59 11.28 -6.78 -28.61
CA GLU A 59 12.31 -6.65 -27.59
C GLU A 59 12.68 -5.17 -27.37
N ILE A 60 12.72 -4.75 -26.12
CA ILE A 60 13.17 -3.42 -25.72
C ILE A 60 14.42 -3.58 -24.85
N ARG A 61 15.53 -2.95 -25.25
CA ARG A 61 16.76 -2.90 -24.48
C ARG A 61 17.05 -1.49 -24.01
N LYS A 62 17.35 -1.35 -22.73
CA LYS A 62 17.77 -0.08 -22.13
C LYS A 62 18.98 -0.31 -21.24
N SER A 63 19.92 0.61 -21.25
CA SER A 63 21.11 0.58 -20.41
C SER A 63 21.17 1.84 -19.56
N TYR A 64 21.46 1.68 -18.29
CA TYR A 64 21.64 2.78 -17.34
C TYR A 64 22.93 2.54 -16.58
N GLU A 65 23.69 3.61 -16.39
CA GLU A 65 24.90 3.58 -15.56
C GLU A 65 24.55 4.02 -14.15
N ASP A 66 24.97 3.23 -13.16
CA ASP A 66 24.78 3.53 -11.75
C ASP A 66 25.88 2.89 -10.92
N SER A 67 26.08 3.39 -9.72
CA SER A 67 27.07 2.85 -8.79
C SER A 67 26.47 1.69 -8.01
N VAL A 68 26.73 0.47 -8.44
CA VAL A 68 26.23 -0.76 -7.82
C VAL A 68 27.36 -1.61 -7.28
N PRO A 69 27.24 -2.17 -6.07
CA PRO A 69 28.34 -2.91 -5.44
C PRO A 69 28.57 -4.31 -6.04
N LEU A 70 27.52 -4.94 -6.57
CA LEU A 70 27.58 -6.31 -7.09
C LEU A 70 26.68 -6.49 -8.31
N PRO A 71 27.09 -7.31 -9.29
CA PRO A 71 26.20 -7.67 -10.39
C PRO A 71 25.05 -8.53 -9.90
N ARG A 72 23.83 -8.25 -10.40
CA ARG A 72 22.63 -9.04 -10.14
C ARG A 72 21.83 -9.24 -11.41
N LEU A 73 21.24 -10.40 -11.56
CA LEU A 73 20.33 -10.73 -12.65
C LEU A 73 18.92 -10.93 -12.09
N TYR A 74 17.96 -10.20 -12.64
CA TYR A 74 16.53 -10.37 -12.33
C TYR A 74 15.83 -10.87 -13.60
N MET A 75 15.13 -11.99 -13.49
CA MET A 75 14.28 -12.51 -14.55
C MET A 75 12.82 -12.52 -14.04
N VAL A 76 11.94 -11.85 -14.77
CA VAL A 76 10.53 -11.67 -14.37
C VAL A 76 9.62 -12.03 -15.53
N TRP A 77 8.59 -12.80 -15.23
CA TRP A 77 7.56 -13.19 -16.19
C TRP A 77 6.19 -12.76 -15.66
N HIS A 78 5.32 -12.42 -16.58
CA HIS A 78 3.90 -12.28 -16.31
C HIS A 78 3.26 -13.67 -16.12
N THR A 79 2.42 -13.79 -15.09
CA THR A 79 1.62 -15.00 -14.85
C THR A 79 0.14 -14.65 -14.83
#